data_a479816dbb116b080a94a3ab7bc99bd2
#
_entry.id   a479816dbb116b080a94a3ab7bc99bd2
#
_cell.length_a   1.000
_cell.length_b   1.000
_cell.length_c   1.000
_cell.angle_alpha   90.00
_cell.angle_beta   90.00
_cell.angle_gamma   90.00
#
_symmetry.space_group_name_H-M   'P 1'
#
loop_
_entity.id
_entity.type
_entity.pdbx_description
1 polymer ?
#
loop_
_entity_poly.entity_id
_entity_poly.type
_entity_poly.pdbx_seq_one_letter_code
_entity_poly.pdbx_strand_id
1 'polypeptide(L)'
;ADLFTKIINSTDASCDQEHLHVIIDSNTNIPDRTEALIHGGADPTEQMTQSARRLAEAGAELIVMPCNTAHGFYDAVCASVTVPVLHMIKLTAEELMRHEITRAGLLATDGTVQSGIYETCFAGSGIELITPSPEAQAAVMDLTYNGVKAGRLDFDTSGFEKAVRELFDKG
;
A
#
# COMPACT_ATOMS: atom_id res chain seq x y z
N ALA A 1 7.39 10.00 0.36
CA ALA A 1 8.80 10.12 0.77
C ALA A 1 9.48 8.75 0.91
N ASP A 2 8.95 7.80 1.70
CA ASP A 2 9.62 6.52 1.98
C ASP A 2 9.92 5.69 0.72
N LEU A 3 8.94 5.47 -0.17
CA LEU A 3 9.18 4.75 -1.44
C LEU A 3 10.25 5.44 -2.29
N PHE A 4 10.27 6.76 -2.39
CA PHE A 4 11.27 7.49 -3.15
C PHE A 4 12.70 7.25 -2.60
N THR A 5 12.84 7.31 -1.28
CA THR A 5 14.12 6.99 -0.62
C THR A 5 14.56 5.54 -0.92
N LYS A 6 13.62 4.59 -0.89
CA LYS A 6 13.89 3.19 -1.22
C LYS A 6 14.31 3.02 -2.69
N ILE A 7 13.67 3.71 -3.62
CA ILE A 7 14.05 3.69 -5.05
C ILE A 7 15.50 4.17 -5.20
N ILE A 8 15.85 5.30 -4.60
CA ILE A 8 17.23 5.83 -4.65
C ILE A 8 18.21 4.81 -4.09
N ASN A 9 17.95 4.30 -2.89
CA ASN A 9 18.86 3.38 -2.19
C ASN A 9 18.99 2.01 -2.87
N SER A 10 18.02 1.61 -3.68
CA SER A 10 18.00 0.33 -4.39
C SER A 10 18.48 0.46 -5.85
N THR A 11 18.80 1.68 -6.32
CA THR A 11 19.34 1.91 -7.64
C THR A 11 20.87 1.79 -7.57
N ASP A 12 21.45 0.89 -8.36
CA ASP A 12 22.90 0.78 -8.50
C ASP A 12 23.39 1.91 -9.43
N ALA A 13 23.77 3.04 -8.81
CA ALA A 13 24.15 4.26 -9.51
C ALA A 13 25.42 4.85 -8.89
N SER A 14 26.38 5.25 -9.74
CA SER A 14 27.64 5.87 -9.37
C SER A 14 27.60 7.41 -9.48
N CYS A 15 26.57 7.94 -10.15
CA CYS A 15 26.35 9.38 -10.32
C CYS A 15 24.86 9.71 -10.52
N ASP A 16 24.50 10.97 -10.43
CA ASP A 16 23.09 11.45 -10.50
C ASP A 16 22.37 11.01 -11.79
N GLN A 17 23.10 10.93 -12.92
CA GLN A 17 22.54 10.59 -14.22
C GLN A 17 22.17 9.12 -14.39
N GLU A 18 22.64 8.26 -13.51
CA GLU A 18 22.33 6.82 -13.49
C GLU A 18 21.11 6.48 -12.64
N HIS A 19 20.62 7.43 -11.84
CA HIS A 19 19.40 7.26 -11.07
C HIS A 19 18.15 7.31 -11.96
N LEU A 20 17.10 6.62 -11.51
CA LEU A 20 15.79 6.70 -12.15
C LEU A 20 15.22 8.12 -12.06
N HIS A 21 14.69 8.63 -13.17
CA HIS A 21 13.90 9.86 -13.15
C HIS A 21 12.55 9.60 -12.50
N VAL A 22 12.29 10.19 -11.34
CA VAL A 22 11.07 9.99 -10.56
C VAL A 22 10.24 11.27 -10.51
N ILE A 23 8.96 11.16 -10.86
CA ILE A 23 7.97 12.24 -10.75
C ILE A 23 7.02 11.87 -9.61
N ILE A 24 6.76 12.80 -8.68
CA ILE A 24 5.90 12.56 -7.52
C ILE A 24 4.72 13.53 -7.55
N ASP A 25 3.50 13.01 -7.64
CA ASP A 25 2.28 13.77 -7.36
C ASP A 25 1.84 13.52 -5.90
N SER A 26 2.22 14.42 -5.01
CA SER A 26 1.81 14.39 -3.60
C SER A 26 0.46 15.06 -3.41
N ASN A 27 -0.60 14.44 -3.93
CA ASN A 27 -1.95 15.01 -3.90
C ASN A 27 -2.63 14.79 -2.54
N THR A 28 -2.61 15.80 -1.70
CA THR A 28 -3.26 15.77 -0.36
C THR A 28 -4.78 15.93 -0.40
N ASN A 29 -5.37 16.23 -1.57
CA ASN A 29 -6.81 16.34 -1.75
C ASN A 29 -7.50 14.97 -1.96
N ILE A 30 -6.74 13.89 -2.13
CA ILE A 30 -7.32 12.54 -2.25
C ILE A 30 -8.02 12.17 -0.93
N PRO A 31 -9.35 11.95 -0.92
CA PRO A 31 -10.09 11.53 0.28
C PRO A 31 -9.52 10.28 0.94
N ASP A 32 -9.82 10.08 2.23
CA ASP A 32 -9.36 8.87 2.93
C ASP A 32 -9.98 7.61 2.31
N ARG A 33 -9.12 6.66 1.90
CA ARG A 33 -9.51 5.43 1.17
C ARG A 33 -10.20 4.43 2.08
N THR A 34 -9.88 4.41 3.38
CA THR A 34 -10.55 3.56 4.35
C THR A 34 -11.99 4.05 4.56
N GLU A 35 -12.18 5.35 4.78
CA GLU A 35 -13.50 5.95 4.90
C GLU A 35 -14.38 5.69 3.66
N ALA A 36 -13.78 5.81 2.46
CA ALA A 36 -14.50 5.55 1.21
C ALA A 36 -14.92 4.07 1.06
N LEU A 37 -14.03 3.13 1.41
CA LEU A 37 -14.28 1.69 1.18
C LEU A 37 -15.26 1.09 2.18
N ILE A 38 -15.21 1.49 3.46
CA ILE A 38 -15.94 0.78 4.53
C ILE A 38 -16.93 1.66 5.31
N HIS A 39 -16.85 2.99 5.20
CA HIS A 39 -17.72 3.91 5.96
C HIS A 39 -18.60 4.81 5.09
N GLY A 40 -18.57 4.62 3.75
CA GLY A 40 -19.35 5.45 2.82
C GLY A 40 -18.87 6.91 2.73
N GLY A 41 -17.58 7.14 3.00
CA GLY A 41 -16.96 8.46 2.88
C GLY A 41 -16.82 8.92 1.44
N ALA A 42 -16.24 10.11 1.23
CA ALA A 42 -16.05 10.69 -0.10
C ALA A 42 -15.22 9.77 -1.02
N ASP A 43 -15.69 9.61 -2.25
CA ASP A 43 -15.04 8.77 -3.27
C ASP A 43 -13.70 9.39 -3.72
N PRO A 44 -12.56 8.69 -3.58
CA PRO A 44 -11.25 9.18 -3.98
C PRO A 44 -10.97 9.01 -5.48
N THR A 45 -11.82 8.33 -6.24
CA THR A 45 -11.58 7.89 -7.62
C THR A 45 -11.22 9.05 -8.53
N GLU A 46 -11.97 10.15 -8.48
CA GLU A 46 -11.71 11.33 -9.32
C GLU A 46 -10.31 11.91 -9.07
N GLN A 47 -9.96 12.13 -7.81
CA GLN A 47 -8.66 12.70 -7.43
C GLN A 47 -7.49 11.76 -7.79
N MET A 48 -7.68 10.45 -7.63
CA MET A 48 -6.68 9.44 -7.97
C MET A 48 -6.46 9.36 -9.48
N THR A 49 -7.54 9.35 -10.27
CA THR A 49 -7.45 9.32 -11.74
C THR A 49 -6.84 10.60 -12.30
N GLN A 50 -7.16 11.78 -11.73
CA GLN A 50 -6.52 13.04 -12.08
C GLN A 50 -5.01 13.04 -11.77
N SER A 51 -4.59 12.48 -10.62
CA SER A 51 -3.18 12.31 -10.28
C SER A 51 -2.47 11.41 -11.30
N ALA A 52 -3.07 10.28 -11.67
CA ALA A 52 -2.51 9.38 -12.67
C ALA A 52 -2.34 10.05 -14.04
N ARG A 53 -3.35 10.80 -14.49
CA ARG A 53 -3.27 11.57 -15.75
C ARG A 53 -2.15 12.61 -15.74
N ARG A 54 -2.04 13.41 -14.65
CA ARG A 54 -0.95 14.38 -14.51
C ARG A 54 0.43 13.75 -14.60
N LEU A 55 0.62 12.58 -13.97
CA LEU A 55 1.87 11.85 -14.06
C LEU A 55 2.14 11.35 -15.48
N ALA A 56 1.16 10.78 -16.16
CA ALA A 56 1.29 10.34 -17.55
C ALA A 56 1.57 11.52 -18.51
N GLU A 57 0.86 12.66 -18.36
CA GLU A 57 1.10 13.90 -19.12
C GLU A 57 2.48 14.51 -18.85
N ALA A 58 3.02 14.32 -17.64
CA ALA A 58 4.38 14.74 -17.29
C ALA A 58 5.47 13.78 -17.84
N GLY A 59 5.08 12.70 -18.55
CA GLY A 59 5.99 11.78 -19.22
C GLY A 59 6.35 10.54 -18.38
N ALA A 60 5.58 10.22 -17.34
CA ALA A 60 5.79 8.96 -16.62
C ALA A 60 5.46 7.77 -17.54
N GLU A 61 6.36 6.80 -17.61
CA GLU A 61 6.22 5.56 -18.38
C GLU A 61 5.64 4.42 -17.53
N LEU A 62 5.63 4.60 -16.21
CA LEU A 62 5.14 3.66 -15.22
C LEU A 62 4.58 4.41 -14.02
N ILE A 63 3.43 4.00 -13.51
CA ILE A 63 2.81 4.58 -12.31
C ILE A 63 2.82 3.57 -11.16
N VAL A 64 3.12 4.06 -9.95
CA VAL A 64 3.08 3.28 -8.71
C VAL A 64 2.22 4.00 -7.68
N MET A 65 1.32 3.26 -7.04
CA MET A 65 0.50 3.75 -5.92
C MET A 65 0.97 3.11 -4.60
N PRO A 66 1.80 3.77 -3.78
CA PRO A 66 2.32 3.19 -2.54
C PRO A 66 1.28 3.25 -1.40
N CYS A 67 0.11 2.70 -1.63
CA CYS A 67 -1.00 2.65 -0.67
C CYS A 67 -1.84 1.40 -0.91
N ASN A 68 -1.88 0.48 0.05
CA ASN A 68 -2.67 -0.76 -0.06
C ASN A 68 -4.15 -0.49 -0.30
N THR A 69 -4.77 0.33 0.55
CA THR A 69 -6.20 0.65 0.48
C THR A 69 -6.60 1.33 -0.86
N ALA A 70 -5.67 2.07 -1.49
CA ALA A 70 -5.90 2.70 -2.79
C ALA A 70 -6.13 1.67 -3.91
N HIS A 71 -5.68 0.43 -3.74
CA HIS A 71 -5.88 -0.64 -4.72
C HIS A 71 -7.34 -1.10 -4.82
N GLY A 72 -8.22 -0.71 -3.89
CA GLY A 72 -9.67 -0.83 -4.06
C GLY A 72 -10.23 0.00 -5.23
N PHE A 73 -9.46 0.98 -5.72
CA PHE A 73 -9.81 1.86 -6.85
C PHE A 73 -8.87 1.66 -8.05
N TYR A 74 -8.10 0.56 -8.06
CA TYR A 74 -7.05 0.29 -9.04
C TYR A 74 -7.57 0.29 -10.48
N ASP A 75 -8.67 -0.39 -10.74
CA ASP A 75 -9.22 -0.54 -12.10
C ASP A 75 -9.61 0.82 -12.70
N ALA A 76 -10.19 1.72 -11.91
CA ALA A 76 -10.52 3.06 -12.34
C ALA A 76 -9.26 3.88 -12.68
N VAL A 77 -8.19 3.73 -11.89
CA VAL A 77 -6.90 4.40 -12.18
C VAL A 77 -6.30 3.86 -13.47
N CYS A 78 -6.26 2.53 -13.65
CA CYS A 78 -5.76 1.91 -14.89
C CYS A 78 -6.56 2.35 -16.11
N ALA A 79 -7.89 2.41 -16.02
CA ALA A 79 -8.75 2.86 -17.12
C ALA A 79 -8.55 4.35 -17.49
N SER A 80 -7.94 5.15 -16.62
CA SER A 80 -7.75 6.58 -16.82
C SER A 80 -6.49 6.96 -17.59
N VAL A 81 -5.55 6.02 -17.77
CA VAL A 81 -4.23 6.25 -18.40
C VAL A 81 -3.88 5.09 -19.35
N THR A 82 -2.92 5.34 -20.26
CA THR A 82 -2.40 4.31 -21.18
C THR A 82 -1.10 3.68 -20.70
N VAL A 83 -0.43 4.31 -19.75
CA VAL A 83 0.81 3.78 -19.16
C VAL A 83 0.49 2.71 -18.12
N PRO A 84 1.35 1.70 -17.94
CA PRO A 84 1.13 0.65 -16.95
C PRO A 84 1.10 1.22 -15.53
N VAL A 85 0.21 0.66 -14.70
CA VAL A 85 0.13 0.95 -13.27
C VAL A 85 0.52 -0.32 -12.52
N LEU A 86 1.54 -0.27 -11.66
CA LEU A 86 1.96 -1.43 -10.88
C LEU A 86 0.93 -1.76 -9.81
N HIS A 87 0.59 -3.03 -9.71
CA HIS A 87 -0.31 -3.53 -8.69
C HIS A 87 0.48 -4.09 -7.50
N MET A 88 0.71 -3.26 -6.48
CA MET A 88 1.58 -3.59 -5.35
C MET A 88 1.19 -4.90 -4.65
N ILE A 89 -0.10 -5.17 -4.45
CA ILE A 89 -0.58 -6.37 -3.75
C ILE A 89 -0.30 -7.63 -4.57
N LYS A 90 -0.50 -7.60 -5.90
CA LYS A 90 -0.17 -8.73 -6.78
C LYS A 90 1.32 -9.02 -6.79
N LEU A 91 2.15 -7.97 -6.87
CA LEU A 91 3.60 -8.11 -6.79
C LEU A 91 4.05 -8.70 -5.45
N THR A 92 3.36 -8.36 -4.35
CA THR A 92 3.62 -8.98 -3.05
C THR A 92 3.31 -10.47 -3.07
N ALA A 93 2.18 -10.89 -3.65
CA ALA A 93 1.84 -12.32 -3.77
C ALA A 93 2.88 -13.07 -4.63
N GLU A 94 3.28 -12.50 -5.77
CA GLU A 94 4.29 -13.07 -6.66
C GLU A 94 5.65 -13.23 -5.95
N GLU A 95 6.04 -12.25 -5.15
CA GLU A 95 7.30 -12.29 -4.39
C GLU A 95 7.26 -13.37 -3.30
N LEU A 96 6.17 -13.48 -2.56
CA LEU A 96 6.00 -14.53 -1.56
C LEU A 96 6.00 -15.93 -2.18
N MET A 97 5.33 -16.11 -3.35
CA MET A 97 5.37 -17.37 -4.09
C MET A 97 6.78 -17.71 -4.55
N ARG A 98 7.57 -16.74 -5.01
CA ARG A 98 8.97 -16.93 -5.42
C ARG A 98 9.84 -17.43 -4.26
N HIS A 99 9.52 -17.02 -3.04
CA HIS A 99 10.20 -17.47 -1.82
C HIS A 99 9.54 -18.68 -1.15
N GLU A 100 8.59 -19.34 -1.83
CA GLU A 100 7.89 -20.53 -1.35
C GLU A 100 7.18 -20.32 0.00
N ILE A 101 6.76 -19.07 0.27
CA ILE A 101 6.01 -18.70 1.48
C ILE A 101 4.56 -19.15 1.30
N THR A 102 4.06 -19.95 2.23
CA THR A 102 2.68 -20.49 2.22
C THR A 102 1.76 -19.83 3.24
N ARG A 103 2.30 -19.04 4.18
CA ARG A 103 1.52 -18.30 5.19
C ARG A 103 2.11 -16.91 5.37
N ALA A 104 1.26 -15.90 5.42
CA ALA A 104 1.70 -14.52 5.59
C ALA A 104 0.77 -13.75 6.53
N GLY A 105 1.34 -13.07 7.51
CA GLY A 105 0.60 -12.14 8.38
C GLY A 105 0.32 -10.82 7.67
N LEU A 106 -0.94 -10.36 7.69
CA LEU A 106 -1.36 -9.10 7.09
C LEU A 106 -1.53 -8.01 8.16
N LEU A 107 -0.63 -7.03 8.17
CA LEU A 107 -0.72 -5.82 8.99
C LEU A 107 -1.10 -4.63 8.08
N ALA A 108 -2.35 -4.24 8.09
CA ALA A 108 -2.89 -3.22 7.21
C ALA A 108 -4.02 -2.42 7.89
N THR A 109 -4.50 -1.36 7.24
CA THR A 109 -5.67 -0.62 7.73
C THR A 109 -6.95 -1.44 7.64
N ASP A 110 -7.95 -1.09 8.45
CA ASP A 110 -9.27 -1.72 8.42
C ASP A 110 -9.87 -1.73 7.02
N GLY A 111 -9.73 -0.63 6.26
CA GLY A 111 -10.19 -0.58 4.88
C GLY A 111 -9.54 -1.61 3.98
N THR A 112 -8.26 -1.91 4.19
CA THR A 112 -7.55 -2.97 3.45
C THR A 112 -8.02 -4.36 3.86
N VAL A 113 -8.13 -4.62 5.17
CA VAL A 113 -8.53 -5.93 5.71
C VAL A 113 -10.00 -6.23 5.37
N GLN A 114 -10.91 -5.28 5.64
CA GLN A 114 -12.36 -5.51 5.49
C GLN A 114 -12.81 -5.50 4.03
N SER A 115 -12.10 -4.81 3.12
CA SER A 115 -12.43 -4.83 1.69
C SER A 115 -12.11 -6.15 0.98
N GLY A 116 -11.31 -7.03 1.58
CA GLY A 116 -10.93 -8.30 0.99
C GLY A 116 -10.02 -8.19 -0.26
N ILE A 117 -9.36 -7.05 -0.46
CA ILE A 117 -8.52 -6.84 -1.65
C ILE A 117 -7.28 -7.75 -1.65
N TYR A 118 -6.74 -8.08 -0.47
CA TYR A 118 -5.64 -9.03 -0.36
C TYR A 118 -6.10 -10.45 -0.66
N GLU A 119 -7.22 -10.88 -0.08
CA GLU A 119 -7.82 -12.19 -0.33
C GLU A 119 -8.10 -12.39 -1.82
N THR A 120 -8.63 -11.36 -2.48
CA THR A 120 -8.89 -11.38 -3.93
C THR A 120 -7.59 -11.50 -4.73
N CYS A 121 -6.56 -10.73 -4.40
CA CYS A 121 -5.28 -10.76 -5.12
C CYS A 121 -4.47 -12.04 -4.86
N PHE A 122 -4.64 -12.65 -3.67
CA PHE A 122 -3.96 -13.88 -3.28
C PHE A 122 -4.74 -15.15 -3.64
N ALA A 123 -5.95 -15.01 -4.20
CA ALA A 123 -6.74 -16.16 -4.64
C ALA A 123 -5.96 -17.02 -5.64
N GLY A 124 -5.81 -18.31 -5.34
CA GLY A 124 -5.08 -19.27 -6.18
C GLY A 124 -3.54 -19.25 -6.01
N SER A 125 -2.98 -18.38 -5.17
CA SER A 125 -1.53 -18.37 -4.89
C SER A 125 -1.06 -19.53 -3.99
N GLY A 126 -1.97 -20.16 -3.25
CA GLY A 126 -1.64 -21.14 -2.21
C GLY A 126 -1.13 -20.53 -0.90
N ILE A 127 -1.19 -19.20 -0.76
CA ILE A 127 -0.74 -18.48 0.44
C ILE A 127 -1.95 -18.22 1.35
N GLU A 128 -1.88 -18.71 2.59
CA GLU A 128 -2.83 -18.38 3.65
C GLU A 128 -2.51 -17.01 4.24
N LEU A 129 -3.49 -16.09 4.22
CA LEU A 129 -3.38 -14.80 4.89
C LEU A 129 -3.91 -14.90 6.32
N ILE A 130 -3.12 -14.43 7.28
CA ILE A 130 -3.45 -14.39 8.70
C ILE A 130 -3.62 -12.93 9.12
N THR A 131 -4.78 -12.58 9.66
CA THR A 131 -5.05 -11.24 10.19
C THR A 131 -4.95 -11.21 11.72
N PRO A 132 -4.64 -10.04 12.31
CA PRO A 132 -4.63 -9.85 13.75
C PRO A 132 -6.01 -10.07 14.38
N SER A 133 -6.05 -10.32 15.68
CA SER A 133 -7.29 -10.21 16.46
C SER A 133 -7.84 -8.78 16.43
N PRO A 134 -9.13 -8.54 16.73
CA PRO A 134 -9.69 -7.19 16.76
C PRO A 134 -8.92 -6.22 17.66
N GLU A 135 -8.41 -6.70 18.81
CA GLU A 135 -7.61 -5.90 19.72
C GLU A 135 -6.24 -5.53 19.13
N ALA A 136 -5.55 -6.50 18.53
CA ALA A 136 -4.28 -6.27 17.84
C ALA A 136 -4.45 -5.39 16.60
N GLN A 137 -5.56 -5.54 15.86
CA GLN A 137 -5.89 -4.68 14.72
C GLN A 137 -6.10 -3.21 15.15
N ALA A 138 -6.69 -2.96 16.31
CA ALA A 138 -6.82 -1.61 16.83
C ALA A 138 -5.44 -0.95 17.07
N ALA A 139 -4.45 -1.71 17.54
CA ALA A 139 -3.08 -1.21 17.69
C ALA A 139 -2.38 -0.93 16.35
N VAL A 140 -2.68 -1.72 15.31
CA VAL A 140 -2.20 -1.46 13.93
C VAL A 140 -2.80 -0.15 13.40
N MET A 141 -4.10 0.09 13.63
CA MET A 141 -4.76 1.34 13.25
C MET A 141 -4.19 2.54 14.00
N ASP A 142 -3.96 2.42 15.31
CA ASP A 142 -3.41 3.49 16.14
C ASP A 142 -2.01 3.90 15.66
N LEU A 143 -1.10 2.95 15.45
CA LEU A 143 0.21 3.26 14.86
C LEU A 143 0.06 3.91 13.48
N THR A 144 -0.83 3.40 12.64
CA THR A 144 -0.98 3.91 11.26
C THR A 144 -1.46 5.35 11.24
N TYR A 145 -2.48 5.70 12.01
CA TYR A 145 -3.11 7.04 11.97
C TYR A 145 -2.44 8.03 12.92
N ASN A 146 -2.21 7.64 14.15
CA ASN A 146 -1.68 8.52 15.19
C ASN A 146 -0.14 8.55 15.26
N GLY A 147 0.52 7.54 14.68
CA GLY A 147 1.98 7.50 14.52
C GLY A 147 2.41 7.94 13.13
N VAL A 148 2.34 7.03 12.16
CA VAL A 148 2.94 7.19 10.82
C VAL A 148 2.30 8.32 10.01
N LYS A 149 0.97 8.34 9.85
CA LYS A 149 0.26 9.40 9.11
C LYS A 149 0.36 10.76 9.80
N ALA A 150 0.44 10.79 11.12
CA ALA A 150 0.64 12.00 11.91
C ALA A 150 2.10 12.50 11.92
N GLY A 151 3.04 11.72 11.34
CA GLY A 151 4.46 12.09 11.30
C GLY A 151 5.16 12.05 12.65
N ARG A 152 4.63 11.31 13.63
CA ARG A 152 5.21 11.18 14.97
C ARG A 152 6.30 10.12 14.99
N LEU A 153 7.54 10.56 15.14
CA LEU A 153 8.71 9.67 15.23
C LEU A 153 8.89 9.03 16.62
N ASP A 154 8.26 9.63 17.64
CA ASP A 154 8.30 9.22 19.04
C ASP A 154 7.06 8.44 19.50
N PHE A 155 6.27 7.92 18.54
CA PHE A 155 5.07 7.15 18.83
C PHE A 155 5.41 5.82 19.51
N ASP A 156 4.66 5.43 20.55
CA ASP A 156 4.82 4.15 21.23
C ASP A 156 4.38 2.99 20.32
N THR A 157 5.32 2.16 19.89
CA THR A 157 5.09 1.01 19.00
C THR A 157 4.76 -0.28 19.75
N SER A 158 4.73 -0.27 21.08
CA SER A 158 4.57 -1.48 21.90
C SER A 158 3.29 -2.28 21.60
N GLY A 159 2.19 -1.58 21.30
CA GLY A 159 0.93 -2.21 20.89
C GLY A 159 1.05 -2.91 19.54
N PHE A 160 1.68 -2.27 18.57
CA PHE A 160 1.94 -2.84 17.25
C PHE A 160 2.88 -4.05 17.32
N GLU A 161 3.93 -3.99 18.14
CA GLU A 161 4.85 -5.11 18.36
C GLU A 161 4.14 -6.34 18.91
N LYS A 162 3.14 -6.15 19.78
CA LYS A 162 2.29 -7.26 20.26
C LYS A 162 1.46 -7.85 19.13
N ALA A 163 0.91 -7.02 18.24
CA ALA A 163 0.17 -7.50 17.07
C ALA A 163 1.07 -8.31 16.12
N VAL A 164 2.31 -7.89 15.92
CA VAL A 164 3.31 -8.67 15.16
C VAL A 164 3.57 -10.03 15.80
N ARG A 165 3.80 -10.06 17.12
CA ARG A 165 4.04 -11.32 17.85
C ARG A 165 2.84 -12.27 17.78
N GLU A 166 1.62 -11.74 17.93
CA GLU A 166 0.39 -12.53 17.76
C GLU A 166 0.34 -13.25 16.41
N LEU A 167 0.73 -12.58 15.32
CA LEU A 167 0.76 -13.19 14.00
C LEU A 167 1.84 -14.27 13.89
N PHE A 168 3.01 -14.06 14.48
CA PHE A 168 4.05 -15.09 14.56
C PHE A 168 3.60 -16.31 15.36
N ASP A 169 2.88 -16.12 16.47
CA ASP A 169 2.38 -17.22 17.32
C ASP A 169 1.28 -18.04 16.63
N LYS A 170 0.60 -17.43 15.66
CA LYS A 170 -0.38 -18.12 14.79
C LYS A 170 0.28 -18.94 13.67
N GLY A 171 1.59 -18.83 13.48
CA GLY A 171 2.41 -19.56 12.51
C GLY A 171 2.64 -18.80 11.25
#